data_33898d7f961f1ebe62f32ad9137736d6
#
_entry.id   33898d7f961f1ebe62f32ad9137736d6
#
_cell.length_a   1.000
_cell.length_b   1.000
_cell.length_c   1.000
_cell.angle_alpha   90.00
_cell.angle_beta   90.00
_cell.angle_gamma   90.00
#
_symmetry.space_group_name_H-M   'P 1'
#
loop_
_entity.id
_entity.type
_entity.pdbx_description
1 polymer ?
#
loop_
_entity_poly.entity_id
_entity_poly.type
_entity_poly.pdbx_seq_one_letter_code
_entity_poly.pdbx_strand_id
1 'polypeptide(L)'
;MASSTNIDLSASTYCVLTGASQGIGRAIAVEVSKLLGPNSLMLLLARNKQELEKTASLCESNNVKVLFESVDLSQASNQEMKDILEKSLEGKNVADFALNLIFHNVGSLGNLAVETSRMENVDELREYYDLNVFKVISLNTQFLKIFKEVEDRIVIVNVTSLCAIKPMGGMAFYCSGKAAREMYFRVLAEEKKHVRVLNYSPGPVETAMIDYVLAEAVNDNLRDVFTTFKNQGTLLKPEITAKKCMKVLQSGKFTPGEHVDYFDDE
;
A
#
# COMPACT_ATOMS: atom_id res chain seq x y z
N MET A 1 5.16 -28.37 2.75
CA MET A 1 4.78 -27.85 1.41
C MET A 1 3.58 -26.97 1.63
N ALA A 2 3.70 -25.65 1.52
CA ALA A 2 2.55 -24.75 1.61
C ALA A 2 1.68 -25.01 0.37
N SER A 3 0.43 -25.39 0.55
CA SER A 3 -0.53 -25.46 -0.54
C SER A 3 -0.66 -24.05 -1.09
N SER A 4 -0.31 -23.83 -2.34
CA SER A 4 -0.58 -22.57 -3.03
C SER A 4 -2.10 -22.46 -3.23
N THR A 5 -2.78 -21.95 -2.23
CA THR A 5 -4.20 -21.62 -2.40
C THR A 5 -4.26 -20.28 -3.10
N ASN A 6 -4.72 -20.28 -4.36
CA ASN A 6 -5.03 -19.03 -5.08
C ASN A 6 -5.90 -18.13 -4.21
N ILE A 7 -5.64 -16.83 -4.23
CA ILE A 7 -6.51 -15.85 -3.57
C ILE A 7 -7.64 -15.53 -4.54
N ASP A 8 -8.85 -15.95 -4.16
CA ASP A 8 -10.04 -15.73 -4.99
C ASP A 8 -10.60 -14.32 -4.76
N LEU A 9 -10.19 -13.37 -5.59
CA LEU A 9 -10.71 -12.03 -5.58
C LEU A 9 -12.17 -11.93 -6.10
N SER A 10 -12.68 -12.94 -6.77
CA SER A 10 -14.08 -12.97 -7.24
C SER A 10 -15.08 -13.30 -6.15
N ALA A 11 -14.62 -13.64 -4.96
CA ALA A 11 -15.43 -13.82 -3.77
C ALA A 11 -15.90 -12.48 -3.17
N SER A 12 -16.93 -12.54 -2.31
CA SER A 12 -17.36 -11.38 -1.51
C SER A 12 -16.20 -10.88 -0.65
N THR A 13 -15.75 -9.65 -0.89
CA THR A 13 -14.53 -9.11 -0.30
C THR A 13 -14.77 -7.78 0.39
N TYR A 14 -14.25 -7.62 1.61
CA TYR A 14 -14.02 -6.31 2.21
C TYR A 14 -12.60 -5.86 1.88
N CYS A 15 -12.46 -4.73 1.20
CA CYS A 15 -11.18 -4.23 0.71
C CYS A 15 -10.91 -2.81 1.20
N VAL A 16 -9.78 -2.59 1.89
CA VAL A 16 -9.32 -1.26 2.32
C VAL A 16 -8.08 -0.87 1.53
N LEU A 17 -8.01 0.38 1.07
CA LEU A 17 -6.85 0.88 0.35
C LEU A 17 -6.46 2.28 0.82
N THR A 18 -5.23 2.44 1.30
CA THR A 18 -4.67 3.72 1.74
C THR A 18 -3.91 4.43 0.62
N GLY A 19 -3.96 5.77 0.60
CA GLY A 19 -3.32 6.55 -0.46
C GLY A 19 -4.00 6.38 -1.82
N ALA A 20 -5.32 6.20 -1.83
CA ALA A 20 -6.12 5.85 -3.01
C ALA A 20 -6.40 7.01 -3.96
N SER A 21 -6.01 8.25 -3.62
CA SER A 21 -6.41 9.45 -4.37
C SER A 21 -5.69 9.64 -5.70
N GLN A 22 -4.52 9.00 -5.91
CA GLN A 22 -3.71 9.20 -7.11
C GLN A 22 -2.69 8.08 -7.32
N GLY A 23 -1.97 8.12 -8.44
CA GLY A 23 -0.81 7.27 -8.73
C GLY A 23 -1.09 5.77 -8.57
N ILE A 24 -0.17 5.07 -7.93
CA ILE A 24 -0.25 3.61 -7.72
C ILE A 24 -1.50 3.22 -6.94
N GLY A 25 -1.86 3.98 -5.89
CA GLY A 25 -3.04 3.69 -5.09
C GLY A 25 -4.33 3.74 -5.89
N ARG A 26 -4.53 4.79 -6.71
CA ARG A 26 -5.68 4.86 -7.62
C ARG A 26 -5.70 3.69 -8.60
N ALA A 27 -4.56 3.38 -9.20
CA ALA A 27 -4.47 2.29 -10.16
C ALA A 27 -4.78 0.92 -9.53
N ILE A 28 -4.28 0.66 -8.31
CA ILE A 28 -4.63 -0.55 -7.55
C ILE A 28 -6.13 -0.58 -7.25
N ALA A 29 -6.74 0.52 -6.80
CA ALA A 29 -8.17 0.59 -6.52
C ALA A 29 -9.00 0.23 -7.77
N VAL A 30 -8.66 0.80 -8.92
CA VAL A 30 -9.35 0.53 -10.19
C VAL A 30 -9.14 -0.92 -10.66
N GLU A 31 -7.92 -1.46 -10.56
CA GLU A 31 -7.67 -2.82 -11.02
C GLU A 31 -8.29 -3.87 -10.08
N VAL A 32 -8.23 -3.67 -8.75
CA VAL A 32 -8.85 -4.61 -7.81
C VAL A 32 -10.37 -4.58 -7.91
N SER A 33 -11.00 -3.41 -8.08
CA SER A 33 -12.47 -3.29 -8.19
C SER A 33 -13.06 -4.11 -9.33
N LYS A 34 -12.32 -4.29 -10.42
CA LYS A 34 -12.73 -5.13 -11.57
C LYS A 34 -12.76 -6.63 -11.27
N LEU A 35 -12.06 -7.05 -10.23
CA LEU A 35 -11.87 -8.45 -9.85
C LEU A 35 -12.76 -8.88 -8.70
N LEU A 36 -13.24 -7.92 -7.89
CA LEU A 36 -14.05 -8.22 -6.71
C LEU A 36 -15.43 -8.73 -7.09
N GLY A 37 -15.86 -9.77 -6.37
CA GLY A 37 -17.15 -10.41 -6.60
C GLY A 37 -18.34 -9.65 -6.02
N PRO A 38 -19.56 -10.18 -6.21
CA PRO A 38 -20.80 -9.58 -5.70
C PRO A 38 -20.78 -9.38 -4.18
N ASN A 39 -21.49 -8.35 -3.72
CA ASN A 39 -21.59 -7.96 -2.31
C ASN A 39 -20.26 -7.50 -1.68
N SER A 40 -19.23 -7.24 -2.49
CA SER A 40 -17.99 -6.67 -2.01
C SER A 40 -18.14 -5.21 -1.59
N LEU A 41 -17.29 -4.79 -0.67
CA LEU A 41 -17.26 -3.46 -0.10
C LEU A 41 -15.80 -2.95 -0.14
N MET A 42 -15.58 -1.78 -0.73
CA MET A 42 -14.26 -1.17 -0.84
C MET A 42 -14.25 0.15 -0.09
N LEU A 43 -13.26 0.34 0.79
CA LEU A 43 -12.99 1.59 1.50
C LEU A 43 -11.70 2.23 1.00
N LEU A 44 -11.80 3.44 0.45
CA LEU A 44 -10.68 4.23 -0.04
C LEU A 44 -10.31 5.33 0.96
N LEU A 45 -9.05 5.39 1.36
CA LEU A 45 -8.55 6.36 2.35
C LEU A 45 -7.45 7.24 1.74
N ALA A 46 -7.59 8.56 1.85
CA ALA A 46 -6.55 9.55 1.53
C ALA A 46 -6.98 10.95 2.03
N ARG A 47 -6.09 11.94 1.92
CA ARG A 47 -6.35 13.31 2.37
C ARG A 47 -7.22 14.12 1.40
N ASN A 48 -7.04 13.92 0.10
CA ASN A 48 -7.73 14.72 -0.92
C ASN A 48 -9.08 14.11 -1.27
N LYS A 49 -10.16 14.70 -0.74
CA LYS A 49 -11.53 14.23 -0.92
C LYS A 49 -11.94 14.22 -2.39
N GLN A 50 -11.66 15.29 -3.15
CA GLN A 50 -12.06 15.39 -4.56
C GLN A 50 -11.40 14.30 -5.42
N GLU A 51 -10.13 14.01 -5.18
CA GLU A 51 -9.42 12.96 -5.90
C GLU A 51 -9.86 11.56 -5.47
N LEU A 52 -10.31 11.38 -4.20
CA LEU A 52 -10.95 10.14 -3.74
C LEU A 52 -12.29 9.91 -4.43
N GLU A 53 -13.13 10.94 -4.55
CA GLU A 53 -14.42 10.88 -5.27
C GLU A 53 -14.20 10.43 -6.72
N LYS A 54 -13.21 11.00 -7.41
CA LYS A 54 -12.84 10.56 -8.77
C LYS A 54 -12.40 9.08 -8.79
N THR A 55 -11.59 8.66 -7.83
CA THR A 55 -11.17 7.26 -7.75
C THR A 55 -12.35 6.34 -7.49
N ALA A 56 -13.25 6.71 -6.56
CA ALA A 56 -14.45 5.94 -6.26
C ALA A 56 -15.33 5.77 -7.50
N SER A 57 -15.58 6.85 -8.24
CA SER A 57 -16.36 6.79 -9.48
C SER A 57 -15.75 5.88 -10.56
N LEU A 58 -14.41 5.79 -10.62
CA LEU A 58 -13.71 4.87 -11.52
C LEU A 58 -13.82 3.39 -11.09
N CYS A 59 -14.07 3.16 -9.80
CA CYS A 59 -14.17 1.82 -9.21
C CYS A 59 -15.61 1.29 -9.14
N GLU A 60 -16.61 2.15 -9.29
CA GLU A 60 -18.02 1.77 -9.19
C GLU A 60 -18.39 0.71 -10.24
N SER A 61 -19.01 -0.36 -9.77
CA SER A 61 -19.56 -1.43 -10.59
C SER A 61 -20.76 -2.07 -9.89
N ASN A 62 -21.54 -2.88 -10.60
CA ASN A 62 -22.68 -3.60 -10.01
C ASN A 62 -22.30 -4.60 -8.90
N ASN A 63 -21.01 -4.94 -8.79
CA ASN A 63 -20.53 -5.96 -7.86
C ASN A 63 -19.92 -5.36 -6.59
N VAL A 64 -19.46 -4.09 -6.63
CA VAL A 64 -18.67 -3.47 -5.57
C VAL A 64 -19.32 -2.17 -5.12
N LYS A 65 -19.62 -2.07 -3.84
CA LYS A 65 -19.95 -0.79 -3.21
C LYS A 65 -18.66 -0.11 -2.79
N VAL A 66 -18.43 1.12 -3.28
CA VAL A 66 -17.23 1.90 -2.99
C VAL A 66 -17.56 3.01 -2.00
N LEU A 67 -16.86 3.00 -0.88
CA LEU A 67 -16.89 4.05 0.15
C LEU A 67 -15.54 4.76 0.15
N PHE A 68 -15.52 6.01 0.54
CA PHE A 68 -14.28 6.74 0.75
C PHE A 68 -14.37 7.66 1.97
N GLU A 69 -13.22 7.80 2.65
CA GLU A 69 -13.09 8.72 3.78
C GLU A 69 -11.85 9.59 3.59
N SER A 70 -12.07 10.91 3.70
CA SER A 70 -10.97 11.88 3.64
C SER A 70 -10.34 12.01 5.02
N VAL A 71 -9.16 11.43 5.17
CA VAL A 71 -8.43 11.38 6.45
C VAL A 71 -6.95 11.61 6.27
N ASP A 72 -6.36 12.41 7.15
CA ASP A 72 -4.91 12.46 7.29
C ASP A 72 -4.45 11.40 8.29
N LEU A 73 -3.95 10.29 7.77
CA LEU A 73 -3.51 9.17 8.62
C LEU A 73 -2.37 9.56 9.55
N SER A 74 -1.58 10.59 9.25
CA SER A 74 -0.51 11.05 10.16
C SER A 74 -1.07 11.61 11.46
N GLN A 75 -2.28 12.17 11.43
CA GLN A 75 -2.95 12.79 12.57
C GLN A 75 -3.99 11.87 13.23
N ALA A 76 -4.48 10.87 12.50
CA ALA A 76 -5.55 10.01 12.97
C ALA A 76 -5.17 9.22 14.22
N SER A 77 -6.03 9.23 15.23
CA SER A 77 -5.90 8.39 16.42
C SER A 77 -6.23 6.93 16.14
N ASN A 78 -5.82 6.03 17.03
CA ASN A 78 -6.19 4.61 16.94
C ASN A 78 -7.72 4.41 16.96
N GLN A 79 -8.42 5.22 17.76
CA GLN A 79 -9.87 5.16 17.86
C GLN A 79 -10.52 5.62 16.57
N GLU A 80 -10.06 6.72 15.99
CA GLU A 80 -10.56 7.22 14.70
C GLU A 80 -10.34 6.23 13.57
N MET A 81 -9.16 5.60 13.48
CA MET A 81 -8.90 4.54 12.50
C MET A 81 -9.85 3.36 12.67
N LYS A 82 -10.10 2.95 13.91
CA LYS A 82 -11.06 1.89 14.24
C LYS A 82 -12.47 2.29 13.81
N ASP A 83 -12.93 3.48 14.18
CA ASP A 83 -14.28 3.97 13.87
C ASP A 83 -14.52 4.08 12.36
N ILE A 84 -13.52 4.53 11.60
CA ILE A 84 -13.58 4.56 10.13
C ILE A 84 -13.79 3.15 9.56
N LEU A 85 -13.00 2.17 10.02
CA LEU A 85 -13.12 0.79 9.57
C LEU A 85 -14.48 0.18 9.94
N GLU A 86 -14.91 0.31 11.20
CA GLU A 86 -16.19 -0.23 11.68
C GLU A 86 -17.39 0.41 10.99
N LYS A 87 -17.39 1.73 10.84
CA LYS A 87 -18.43 2.48 10.11
C LYS A 87 -18.54 2.03 8.67
N SER A 88 -17.41 1.75 8.02
CA SER A 88 -17.39 1.33 6.62
C SER A 88 -17.98 -0.06 6.36
N LEU A 89 -18.10 -0.89 7.39
CA LEU A 89 -18.78 -2.19 7.30
C LEU A 89 -20.30 -2.06 7.13
N GLU A 90 -20.86 -0.86 7.43
CA GLU A 90 -22.29 -0.55 7.26
C GLU A 90 -23.23 -1.57 7.94
N GLY A 91 -22.82 -2.07 9.10
CA GLY A 91 -23.57 -3.05 9.88
C GLY A 91 -23.49 -4.49 9.36
N LYS A 92 -22.71 -4.76 8.30
CA LYS A 92 -22.42 -6.15 7.87
C LYS A 92 -21.54 -6.86 8.90
N ASN A 93 -21.74 -8.16 9.03
CA ASN A 93 -20.85 -8.98 9.83
C ASN A 93 -19.55 -9.24 9.07
N VAL A 94 -18.41 -9.24 9.77
CA VAL A 94 -17.11 -9.59 9.16
C VAL A 94 -17.09 -10.99 8.54
N ALA A 95 -17.89 -11.91 9.07
CA ALA A 95 -18.05 -13.26 8.54
C ALA A 95 -18.80 -13.33 7.19
N ASP A 96 -19.48 -12.25 6.79
CA ASP A 96 -20.19 -12.17 5.50
C ASP A 96 -19.22 -12.05 4.32
N PHE A 97 -17.96 -11.67 4.60
CA PHE A 97 -16.92 -11.59 3.60
C PHE A 97 -16.08 -12.87 3.56
N ALA A 98 -15.93 -13.42 2.37
CA ALA A 98 -15.06 -14.56 2.14
C ALA A 98 -13.57 -14.15 2.13
N LEU A 99 -13.27 -12.87 1.88
CA LEU A 99 -11.93 -12.30 1.86
C LEU A 99 -11.92 -10.93 2.52
N ASN A 100 -10.89 -10.65 3.33
CA ASN A 100 -10.64 -9.35 3.97
C ASN A 100 -9.26 -8.85 3.54
N LEU A 101 -9.23 -7.83 2.69
CA LEU A 101 -8.04 -7.37 1.99
C LEU A 101 -7.70 -5.93 2.40
N ILE A 102 -6.44 -5.68 2.74
CA ILE A 102 -5.95 -4.33 2.98
C ILE A 102 -4.68 -4.04 2.18
N PHE A 103 -4.68 -2.90 1.47
CA PHE A 103 -3.50 -2.35 0.78
C PHE A 103 -2.94 -1.17 1.57
N HIS A 104 -1.77 -1.36 2.13
CA HIS A 104 -0.99 -0.29 2.74
C HIS A 104 -0.12 0.36 1.67
N ASN A 105 -0.68 1.35 0.96
CA ASN A 105 0.03 2.04 -0.11
C ASN A 105 0.49 3.46 0.28
N VAL A 106 -0.14 4.11 1.29
CA VAL A 106 0.28 5.45 1.73
C VAL A 106 1.78 5.51 2.06
N GLY A 107 2.41 6.61 1.67
CA GLY A 107 3.80 6.88 1.98
C GLY A 107 4.33 8.14 1.29
N SER A 108 5.45 8.63 1.79
CA SER A 108 6.20 9.77 1.25
C SER A 108 7.69 9.46 1.17
N LEU A 109 8.43 10.28 0.44
CA LEU A 109 9.90 10.14 0.32
C LEU A 109 10.65 10.72 1.53
N GLY A 110 9.99 11.57 2.32
CA GLY A 110 10.68 12.41 3.31
C GLY A 110 11.42 13.57 2.64
N ASN A 111 12.32 14.19 3.37
CA ASN A 111 13.11 15.32 2.90
C ASN A 111 14.29 14.84 2.05
N LEU A 112 14.29 15.15 0.76
CA LEU A 112 15.38 14.85 -0.18
C LEU A 112 16.41 15.98 -0.29
N ALA A 113 16.16 17.12 0.37
CA ALA A 113 17.08 18.27 0.40
C ALA A 113 18.13 18.14 1.51
N VAL A 114 18.15 17.05 2.27
CA VAL A 114 19.10 16.82 3.36
C VAL A 114 19.95 15.58 3.07
N GLU A 115 21.26 15.75 3.07
CA GLU A 115 22.19 14.63 3.00
C GLU A 115 22.08 13.75 4.24
N THR A 116 22.25 12.44 4.06
CA THR A 116 22.17 11.45 5.15
C THR A 116 23.05 11.81 6.36
N SER A 117 24.23 12.37 6.11
CA SER A 117 25.18 12.78 7.16
C SER A 117 24.73 14.02 7.96
N ARG A 118 23.68 14.72 7.52
CA ARG A 118 23.14 15.96 8.11
C ARG A 118 21.73 15.79 8.66
N MET A 119 21.24 14.58 8.78
CA MET A 119 19.89 14.26 9.30
C MET A 119 19.86 14.37 10.82
N GLU A 120 19.90 15.58 11.37
CA GLU A 120 19.90 15.84 12.81
C GLU A 120 18.56 16.31 13.37
N ASN A 121 17.60 16.68 12.51
CA ASN A 121 16.30 17.15 12.92
C ASN A 121 15.40 15.95 13.34
N VAL A 122 15.34 15.72 14.66
CA VAL A 122 14.59 14.61 15.24
C VAL A 122 13.08 14.74 15.03
N ASP A 123 12.55 15.95 14.98
CA ASP A 123 11.10 16.15 14.81
C ASP A 123 10.69 15.84 13.37
N GLU A 124 11.51 16.20 12.39
CA GLU A 124 11.31 15.80 10.99
C GLU A 124 11.40 14.26 10.81
N LEU A 125 12.34 13.61 11.50
CA LEU A 125 12.43 12.15 11.55
C LEU A 125 11.14 11.55 12.13
N ARG A 126 10.63 12.07 13.25
CA ARG A 126 9.39 11.58 13.88
C ARG A 126 8.19 11.74 12.95
N GLU A 127 8.01 12.90 12.34
CA GLU A 127 6.91 13.15 11.39
C GLU A 127 6.95 12.16 10.22
N TYR A 128 8.13 11.92 9.68
CA TYR A 128 8.31 10.95 8.60
C TYR A 128 7.93 9.53 9.03
N TYR A 129 8.49 9.05 10.14
CA TYR A 129 8.24 7.70 10.64
C TYR A 129 6.81 7.53 11.13
N ASP A 130 6.21 8.59 11.65
CA ASP A 130 4.82 8.55 12.12
C ASP A 130 3.89 8.15 10.97
N LEU A 131 3.92 8.86 9.85
CA LEU A 131 3.10 8.51 8.69
C LEU A 131 3.49 7.17 8.05
N ASN A 132 4.80 6.98 7.79
CA ASN A 132 5.26 5.92 6.90
C ASN A 132 5.39 4.56 7.59
N VAL A 133 5.50 4.53 8.93
CA VAL A 133 5.70 3.32 9.73
C VAL A 133 4.65 3.19 10.82
N PHE A 134 4.57 4.13 11.78
CA PHE A 134 3.75 3.94 12.98
C PHE A 134 2.26 3.92 12.69
N LYS A 135 1.77 4.82 11.86
CA LYS A 135 0.34 4.85 11.48
C LYS A 135 -0.05 3.66 10.59
N VAL A 136 0.87 3.15 9.78
CA VAL A 136 0.64 1.93 9.00
C VAL A 136 0.49 0.72 9.94
N ILE A 137 1.39 0.57 10.92
CA ILE A 137 1.33 -0.48 11.93
C ILE A 137 0.03 -0.37 12.74
N SER A 138 -0.32 0.85 13.16
CA SER A 138 -1.52 1.10 13.94
C SER A 138 -2.80 0.74 13.17
N LEU A 139 -2.96 1.23 11.93
CA LEU A 139 -4.11 0.89 11.09
C LEU A 139 -4.21 -0.61 10.84
N ASN A 140 -3.09 -1.26 10.52
CA ASN A 140 -3.03 -2.72 10.37
C ASN A 140 -3.49 -3.45 11.63
N THR A 141 -3.07 -2.96 12.81
CA THR A 141 -3.48 -3.54 14.09
C THR A 141 -5.00 -3.40 14.32
N GLN A 142 -5.61 -2.24 13.99
CA GLN A 142 -7.06 -2.08 14.10
C GLN A 142 -7.79 -3.01 13.12
N PHE A 143 -7.29 -3.15 11.88
CA PHE A 143 -7.83 -4.08 10.91
C PHE A 143 -7.81 -5.52 11.43
N LEU A 144 -6.66 -6.00 11.92
CA LEU A 144 -6.54 -7.34 12.50
C LEU A 144 -7.47 -7.58 13.69
N LYS A 145 -7.67 -6.58 14.55
CA LYS A 145 -8.60 -6.68 15.70
C LYS A 145 -10.05 -6.84 15.27
N ILE A 146 -10.47 -6.13 14.22
CA ILE A 146 -11.85 -6.22 13.70
C ILE A 146 -12.10 -7.60 13.07
N PHE A 147 -11.13 -8.16 12.36
CA PHE A 147 -11.25 -9.43 11.63
C PHE A 147 -10.66 -10.64 12.38
N LYS A 148 -10.43 -10.53 13.69
CA LYS A 148 -9.78 -11.57 14.51
C LYS A 148 -10.45 -12.95 14.46
N GLU A 149 -11.77 -13.02 14.27
CA GLU A 149 -12.54 -14.27 14.23
C GLU A 149 -12.45 -14.97 12.85
N VAL A 150 -11.87 -14.30 11.85
CA VAL A 150 -11.75 -14.79 10.46
C VAL A 150 -10.34 -14.54 9.92
N GLU A 151 -9.32 -14.73 10.74
CA GLU A 151 -7.91 -14.46 10.40
C GLU A 151 -7.42 -15.23 9.16
N ASP A 152 -7.97 -16.42 8.91
CA ASP A 152 -7.68 -17.26 7.75
C ASP A 152 -8.15 -16.66 6.41
N ARG A 153 -8.97 -15.61 6.47
CA ARG A 153 -9.49 -14.87 5.31
C ARG A 153 -8.80 -13.50 5.13
N ILE A 154 -7.73 -13.23 5.88
CA ILE A 154 -7.04 -11.95 5.82
C ILE A 154 -5.88 -12.01 4.82
N VAL A 155 -5.86 -11.02 3.96
CA VAL A 155 -4.73 -10.74 3.04
C VAL A 155 -4.28 -9.31 3.21
N ILE A 156 -2.98 -9.12 3.42
CA ILE A 156 -2.35 -7.83 3.59
C ILE A 156 -1.35 -7.61 2.44
N VAL A 157 -1.51 -6.51 1.72
CA VAL A 157 -0.55 -6.09 0.70
C VAL A 157 0.14 -4.81 1.19
N ASN A 158 1.42 -4.91 1.49
CA ASN A 158 2.27 -3.77 1.77
C ASN A 158 2.94 -3.32 0.48
N VAL A 159 2.59 -2.13 -0.02
CA VAL A 159 3.31 -1.54 -1.15
C VAL A 159 4.65 -1.02 -0.64
N THR A 160 5.68 -1.85 -0.84
CA THR A 160 7.06 -1.60 -0.44
C THR A 160 7.86 -0.92 -1.56
N SER A 161 9.13 -1.17 -1.67
CA SER A 161 10.05 -0.68 -2.70
C SER A 161 11.33 -1.49 -2.68
N LEU A 162 12.02 -1.56 -3.81
CA LEU A 162 13.40 -2.05 -3.86
C LEU A 162 14.31 -1.35 -2.82
N CYS A 163 13.99 -0.09 -2.50
CA CYS A 163 14.67 0.68 -1.45
C CYS A 163 14.53 0.11 -0.03
N ALA A 164 13.59 -0.82 0.21
CA ALA A 164 13.51 -1.53 1.49
C ALA A 164 14.65 -2.52 1.70
N ILE A 165 15.24 -3.03 0.62
CA ILE A 165 16.25 -4.09 0.62
C ILE A 165 17.57 -3.71 -0.04
N LYS A 166 17.58 -2.62 -0.81
CA LYS A 166 18.79 -2.07 -1.45
C LYS A 166 18.93 -0.59 -1.13
N PRO A 167 20.11 -0.10 -0.74
CA PRO A 167 20.30 1.31 -0.46
C PRO A 167 20.27 2.13 -1.75
N MET A 168 19.70 3.33 -1.68
CA MET A 168 19.74 4.33 -2.73
C MET A 168 20.22 5.65 -2.13
N GLY A 169 21.35 6.16 -2.62
CA GLY A 169 21.93 7.42 -2.14
C GLY A 169 20.95 8.58 -2.25
N GLY A 170 20.89 9.45 -1.25
CA GLY A 170 19.95 10.56 -1.20
C GLY A 170 18.52 10.22 -0.74
N MET A 171 18.23 8.95 -0.43
CA MET A 171 16.89 8.50 0.00
C MET A 171 16.88 7.84 1.39
N ALA A 172 17.66 8.39 2.34
CA ALA A 172 17.81 7.76 3.65
C ALA A 172 16.49 7.62 4.42
N PHE A 173 15.63 8.65 4.44
CA PHE A 173 14.29 8.55 5.00
C PHE A 173 13.50 7.41 4.36
N TYR A 174 13.45 7.40 3.04
CA TYR A 174 12.64 6.44 2.29
C TYR A 174 13.13 5.01 2.46
N CYS A 175 14.42 4.77 2.28
CA CYS A 175 15.01 3.44 2.43
C CYS A 175 14.78 2.89 3.84
N SER A 176 15.09 3.68 4.88
CA SER A 176 14.95 3.23 6.27
C SER A 176 13.48 3.01 6.65
N GLY A 177 12.56 3.90 6.24
CA GLY A 177 11.13 3.74 6.50
C GLY A 177 10.53 2.53 5.79
N LYS A 178 10.88 2.30 4.51
CA LYS A 178 10.42 1.13 3.76
C LYS A 178 10.99 -0.17 4.33
N ALA A 179 12.26 -0.18 4.75
CA ALA A 179 12.89 -1.32 5.41
C ALA A 179 12.22 -1.66 6.75
N ALA A 180 11.99 -0.66 7.61
CA ALA A 180 11.31 -0.85 8.89
C ALA A 180 9.90 -1.40 8.72
N ARG A 181 9.14 -0.83 7.78
CA ARG A 181 7.77 -1.24 7.49
C ARG A 181 7.71 -2.66 6.89
N GLU A 182 8.59 -2.99 5.95
CA GLU A 182 8.65 -4.32 5.37
C GLU A 182 9.02 -5.37 6.42
N MET A 183 10.01 -5.09 7.28
CA MET A 183 10.38 -6.01 8.34
C MET A 183 9.22 -6.26 9.32
N TYR A 184 8.44 -5.24 9.68
CA TYR A 184 7.23 -5.42 10.49
C TYR A 184 6.26 -6.43 9.85
N PHE A 185 5.98 -6.31 8.55
CA PHE A 185 5.08 -7.22 7.86
C PHE A 185 5.66 -8.62 7.68
N ARG A 186 6.98 -8.76 7.56
CA ARG A 186 7.65 -10.07 7.57
C ARG A 186 7.52 -10.77 8.91
N VAL A 187 7.72 -10.04 10.02
CA VAL A 187 7.52 -10.58 11.38
C VAL A 187 6.05 -10.98 11.59
N LEU A 188 5.10 -10.13 11.16
CA LEU A 188 3.68 -10.45 11.24
C LEU A 188 3.35 -11.78 10.52
N ALA A 189 3.91 -12.00 9.33
CA ALA A 189 3.71 -13.24 8.58
C ALA A 189 4.30 -14.48 9.29
N GLU A 190 5.38 -14.31 10.06
CA GLU A 190 5.94 -15.37 10.89
C GLU A 190 5.06 -15.71 12.10
N GLU A 191 4.46 -14.69 12.73
CA GLU A 191 3.62 -14.85 13.92
C GLU A 191 2.20 -15.32 13.58
N LYS A 192 1.65 -14.85 12.47
CA LYS A 192 0.25 -15.08 12.04
C LYS A 192 0.20 -15.94 10.78
N LYS A 193 0.46 -17.25 10.91
CA LYS A 193 0.57 -18.17 9.77
C LYS A 193 -0.70 -18.29 8.91
N HIS A 194 -1.84 -17.87 9.44
CA HIS A 194 -3.11 -17.86 8.69
C HIS A 194 -3.33 -16.58 7.90
N VAL A 195 -2.61 -15.49 8.24
CA VAL A 195 -2.68 -14.22 7.53
C VAL A 195 -1.71 -14.25 6.35
N ARG A 196 -2.20 -13.93 5.18
CA ARG A 196 -1.34 -13.86 3.98
C ARG A 196 -0.81 -12.45 3.80
N VAL A 197 0.51 -12.31 3.78
CA VAL A 197 1.19 -11.01 3.66
C VAL A 197 2.04 -10.99 2.40
N LEU A 198 1.82 -10.01 1.54
CA LEU A 198 2.62 -9.71 0.34
C LEU A 198 3.30 -8.35 0.50
N ASN A 199 4.64 -8.31 0.42
CA ASN A 199 5.38 -7.06 0.26
C ASN A 199 5.65 -6.85 -1.24
N TYR A 200 4.84 -5.99 -1.88
CA TYR A 200 4.92 -5.73 -3.30
C TYR A 200 5.74 -4.48 -3.60
N SER A 201 6.82 -4.61 -4.37
CA SER A 201 7.67 -3.53 -4.87
C SER A 201 7.25 -3.18 -6.31
N PRO A 202 6.69 -1.97 -6.56
CA PRO A 202 6.01 -1.66 -7.83
C PRO A 202 6.94 -1.29 -8.99
N GLY A 203 8.27 -1.27 -8.78
CA GLY A 203 9.23 -0.74 -9.75
C GLY A 203 9.21 0.81 -9.83
N PRO A 204 9.93 1.40 -10.78
CA PRO A 204 9.96 2.84 -11.01
C PRO A 204 8.69 3.28 -11.77
N VAL A 205 7.74 3.91 -11.07
CA VAL A 205 6.42 4.25 -11.61
C VAL A 205 6.28 5.76 -11.82
N GLU A 206 5.76 6.16 -12.98
CA GLU A 206 5.48 7.56 -13.32
C GLU A 206 4.38 8.14 -12.40
N THR A 207 4.80 8.89 -11.40
CA THR A 207 3.94 9.48 -10.37
C THR A 207 4.51 10.83 -9.92
N ALA A 208 3.71 11.64 -9.21
CA ALA A 208 4.17 12.87 -8.58
C ALA A 208 5.38 12.67 -7.64
N MET A 209 5.60 11.46 -7.16
CA MET A 209 6.78 11.10 -6.35
C MET A 209 8.09 11.23 -7.16
N ILE A 210 8.07 10.86 -8.44
CA ILE A 210 9.23 11.04 -9.34
C ILE A 210 9.47 12.53 -9.62
N ASP A 211 8.40 13.30 -9.86
CA ASP A 211 8.56 14.75 -10.07
C ASP A 211 9.13 15.43 -8.82
N TYR A 212 8.76 14.97 -7.62
CA TYR A 212 9.35 15.43 -6.37
C TYR A 212 10.85 15.10 -6.25
N VAL A 213 11.28 13.90 -6.65
CA VAL A 213 12.71 13.54 -6.70
C VAL A 213 13.47 14.50 -7.62
N LEU A 214 12.95 14.75 -8.81
CA LEU A 214 13.60 15.61 -9.81
C LEU A 214 13.70 17.07 -9.35
N ALA A 215 12.72 17.54 -8.57
CA ALA A 215 12.68 18.91 -8.08
C ALA A 215 13.54 19.13 -6.82
N GLU A 216 13.49 18.21 -5.86
CA GLU A 216 13.94 18.46 -4.49
C GLU A 216 15.22 17.69 -4.09
N ALA A 217 15.61 16.64 -4.82
CA ALA A 217 16.78 15.86 -4.43
C ALA A 217 18.07 16.66 -4.58
N VAL A 218 18.84 16.80 -3.49
CA VAL A 218 20.18 17.41 -3.53
C VAL A 218 21.25 16.45 -4.05
N ASN A 219 20.99 15.17 -4.06
CA ASN A 219 21.92 14.17 -4.58
C ASN A 219 21.84 14.10 -6.11
N ASP A 220 22.90 14.53 -6.77
CA ASP A 220 22.97 14.60 -8.25
C ASP A 220 22.79 13.21 -8.89
N ASN A 221 23.44 12.17 -8.36
CA ASN A 221 23.32 10.83 -8.90
C ASN A 221 21.86 10.33 -8.85
N LEU A 222 21.13 10.68 -7.79
CA LEU A 222 19.71 10.33 -7.67
C LEU A 222 18.89 11.03 -8.76
N ARG A 223 19.09 12.33 -8.95
CA ARG A 223 18.41 13.08 -10.02
C ARG A 223 18.74 12.54 -11.40
N ASP A 224 19.99 12.20 -11.67
CA ASP A 224 20.46 11.67 -12.95
C ASP A 224 19.79 10.32 -13.27
N VAL A 225 19.68 9.43 -12.30
CA VAL A 225 18.97 8.14 -12.45
C VAL A 225 17.53 8.36 -12.87
N PHE A 226 16.77 9.20 -12.16
CA PHE A 226 15.35 9.41 -12.48
C PHE A 226 15.16 10.28 -13.74
N THR A 227 16.07 11.19 -14.03
CA THR A 227 16.09 11.91 -15.32
C THR A 227 16.30 10.94 -16.47
N THR A 228 17.21 9.99 -16.31
CA THR A 228 17.46 8.93 -17.31
C THR A 228 16.21 8.09 -17.55
N PHE A 229 15.55 7.59 -16.50
CA PHE A 229 14.30 6.84 -16.64
C PHE A 229 13.21 7.64 -17.38
N LYS A 230 13.06 8.93 -17.03
CA LYS A 230 12.07 9.81 -17.68
C LYS A 230 12.38 10.02 -19.16
N ASN A 231 13.65 10.32 -19.51
CA ASN A 231 14.09 10.58 -20.88
C ASN A 231 14.03 9.33 -21.77
N GLN A 232 14.30 8.16 -21.21
CA GLN A 232 14.23 6.89 -21.92
C GLN A 232 12.80 6.31 -22.00
N GLY A 233 11.81 6.91 -21.31
CA GLY A 233 10.45 6.41 -21.26
C GLY A 233 10.34 5.03 -20.58
N THR A 234 11.23 4.71 -19.63
CA THR A 234 11.28 3.41 -18.95
C THR A 234 10.49 3.40 -17.62
N LEU A 235 9.93 4.55 -17.23
CA LEU A 235 9.00 4.60 -16.10
C LEU A 235 7.73 3.83 -16.43
N LEU A 236 7.31 2.98 -15.50
CA LEU A 236 6.07 2.22 -15.62
C LEU A 236 4.85 3.11 -15.47
N LYS A 237 3.80 2.86 -16.22
CA LYS A 237 2.50 3.44 -15.93
C LYS A 237 1.90 2.79 -14.67
N PRO A 238 1.19 3.56 -13.80
CA PRO A 238 0.59 3.02 -12.58
C PRO A 238 -0.30 1.79 -12.82
N GLU A 239 -1.04 1.76 -13.92
CA GLU A 239 -1.94 0.66 -14.29
C GLU A 239 -1.18 -0.64 -14.59
N ILE A 240 0.02 -0.54 -15.14
CA ILE A 240 0.84 -1.71 -15.50
C ILE A 240 1.31 -2.42 -14.23
N THR A 241 1.88 -1.67 -13.29
CA THR A 241 2.32 -2.26 -12.02
C THR A 241 1.14 -2.73 -11.16
N ALA A 242 -0.01 -2.02 -11.17
CA ALA A 242 -1.21 -2.46 -10.49
C ALA A 242 -1.72 -3.80 -11.04
N LYS A 243 -1.74 -3.98 -12.36
CA LYS A 243 -2.11 -5.28 -12.99
C LYS A 243 -1.15 -6.41 -12.61
N LYS A 244 0.16 -6.15 -12.57
CA LYS A 244 1.14 -7.16 -12.10
C LYS A 244 0.88 -7.51 -10.63
N CYS A 245 0.65 -6.52 -9.76
CA CYS A 245 0.27 -6.75 -8.36
C CYS A 245 -0.96 -7.67 -8.24
N MET A 246 -2.01 -7.42 -9.04
CA MET A 246 -3.20 -8.27 -9.03
C MET A 246 -2.91 -9.69 -9.49
N LYS A 247 -2.07 -9.88 -10.51
CA LYS A 247 -1.65 -11.22 -10.97
C LYS A 247 -0.89 -11.97 -9.89
N VAL A 248 0.11 -11.33 -9.26
CA VAL A 248 0.86 -11.91 -8.14
C VAL A 248 -0.08 -12.31 -7.01
N LEU A 249 -1.00 -11.41 -6.65
CA LEU A 249 -1.98 -11.67 -5.59
C LEU A 249 -2.87 -12.86 -5.90
N GLN A 250 -3.49 -12.91 -7.10
CA GLN A 250 -4.37 -14.01 -7.51
C GLN A 250 -3.65 -15.34 -7.65
N SER A 251 -2.39 -15.34 -8.11
CA SER A 251 -1.60 -16.56 -8.23
C SER A 251 -1.37 -17.24 -6.89
N GLY A 252 -1.29 -16.44 -5.82
CA GLY A 252 -0.97 -16.91 -4.49
C GLY A 252 0.40 -17.60 -4.35
N LYS A 253 1.26 -17.51 -5.37
CA LYS A 253 2.55 -18.19 -5.44
C LYS A 253 3.69 -17.46 -4.71
N PHE A 254 3.39 -16.69 -3.72
CA PHE A 254 4.37 -16.02 -2.87
C PHE A 254 4.39 -16.61 -1.47
N THR A 255 5.56 -16.64 -0.85
CA THR A 255 5.70 -16.97 0.56
C THR A 255 5.19 -15.81 1.41
N PRO A 256 4.33 -16.03 2.44
CA PRO A 256 3.88 -14.93 3.30
C PRO A 256 5.06 -14.13 3.87
N GLY A 257 5.01 -12.81 3.70
CA GLY A 257 6.09 -11.89 4.07
C GLY A 257 7.18 -11.70 3.01
N GLU A 258 7.10 -12.40 1.89
CA GLU A 258 8.07 -12.27 0.80
C GLU A 258 8.05 -10.88 0.17
N HIS A 259 9.25 -10.42 -0.24
CA HIS A 259 9.42 -9.26 -1.10
C HIS A 259 9.28 -9.70 -2.55
N VAL A 260 8.27 -9.21 -3.25
CA VAL A 260 8.04 -9.50 -4.67
C VAL A 260 8.17 -8.21 -5.46
N ASP A 261 9.17 -8.13 -6.32
CA ASP A 261 9.39 -6.96 -7.19
C ASP A 261 8.60 -7.08 -8.50
N TYR A 262 8.25 -5.95 -9.09
CA TYR A 262 7.60 -5.89 -10.41
C TYR A 262 8.38 -6.68 -11.47
N PHE A 263 9.70 -6.68 -11.39
CA PHE A 263 10.59 -7.34 -12.37
C PHE A 263 10.84 -8.82 -12.06
N ASP A 264 10.34 -9.33 -10.94
CA ASP A 264 10.45 -10.77 -10.67
C ASP A 264 9.59 -11.58 -11.65
N ASP A 265 10.10 -12.73 -12.08
CA ASP A 265 9.40 -13.66 -12.96
C ASP A 265 8.17 -14.27 -12.27
N GLU A 266 7.15 -14.64 -13.06
CA GLU A 266 5.90 -15.24 -12.59
C GLU A 266 6.03 -16.73 -12.23
#